data_a16dbad26682fab584e67f90a99ee0ba
#
_entry.id   a16dbad26682fab584e67f90a99ee0ba
#
_cell.length_a   1.000
_cell.length_b   1.000
_cell.length_c   1.000
_cell.angle_alpha   90.00
_cell.angle_beta   90.00
_cell.angle_gamma   90.00
#
_symmetry.space_group_name_H-M   'P 1'
#
loop_
_entity.id
_entity.type
_entity.pdbx_description
1 polymer ?
#
loop_
_entity_poly.entity_id
_entity_poly.type
_entity_poly.pdbx_seq_one_letter_code
_entity_poly.pdbx_strand_id
1 'polypeptide(L)'
;MIDGVKEPLLTIHLKCPKEDKLQNGVTVELFTTNTITCPVSAWQKCCKVSKIMKCPTKPAFRNDDGSCFTGSQFNKDIKSVLGKVINYDENKYLSHSFRAGLASMMAAAGYRDEEIMRQGRWHSKAFQLYCKTGRASRLREQRDLARKVSSM
;
A
#
# COMPACT_ATOMS: atom_id res chain seq x y z
N MET A 1 -9.13 14.93 -14.86
CA MET A 1 -8.00 15.53 -15.61
C MET A 1 -7.20 16.34 -14.59
N ILE A 2 -6.04 15.88 -14.25
CA ILE A 2 -5.04 16.69 -13.55
C ILE A 2 -4.16 17.20 -14.67
N ASP A 3 -4.10 18.51 -14.85
CA ASP A 3 -3.26 19.22 -15.82
C ASP A 3 -3.38 18.80 -17.32
N GLY A 4 -4.55 18.37 -17.77
CA GLY A 4 -4.81 18.07 -19.18
C GLY A 4 -4.18 16.79 -19.73
N VAL A 5 -3.44 16.04 -18.93
CA VAL A 5 -2.84 14.76 -19.31
C VAL A 5 -3.82 13.63 -19.03
N LYS A 6 -4.20 12.87 -20.07
CA LYS A 6 -4.96 11.61 -19.95
C LYS A 6 -4.01 10.52 -19.46
N GLU A 7 -3.76 10.48 -18.17
CA GLU A 7 -2.98 9.38 -17.59
C GLU A 7 -3.84 8.10 -17.46
N PRO A 8 -3.29 6.92 -17.74
CA PRO A 8 -3.99 5.67 -17.50
C PRO A 8 -4.37 5.57 -16.03
N LEU A 9 -5.66 5.37 -15.78
CA LEU A 9 -6.25 5.23 -14.45
C LEU A 9 -6.75 3.80 -14.26
N LEU A 10 -6.45 3.21 -13.12
CA LEU A 10 -7.07 1.96 -12.66
C LEU A 10 -8.06 2.28 -11.55
N THR A 11 -9.33 2.08 -11.82
CA THR A 11 -10.40 2.22 -10.83
C THR A 11 -10.77 0.85 -10.28
N ILE A 12 -10.68 0.68 -8.97
CA ILE A 12 -11.04 -0.54 -8.26
C ILE A 12 -12.25 -0.25 -7.39
N HIS A 13 -13.35 -0.95 -7.63
CA HIS A 13 -14.54 -0.85 -6.80
C HIS A 13 -14.61 -2.01 -5.80
N LEU A 14 -14.47 -1.70 -4.51
CA LEU A 14 -14.57 -2.65 -3.40
C LEU A 14 -16.00 -2.70 -2.90
N LYS A 15 -16.75 -3.77 -3.19
CA LYS A 15 -18.18 -3.87 -2.91
C LYS A 15 -18.54 -3.84 -1.43
N CYS A 16 -17.78 -4.51 -0.57
CA CYS A 16 -18.06 -4.60 0.86
C CYS A 16 -16.75 -4.60 1.65
N PRO A 17 -16.07 -3.44 1.82
CA PRO A 17 -14.92 -3.38 2.68
C PRO A 17 -15.35 -3.65 4.13
N LYS A 18 -14.49 -4.29 4.92
CA LYS A 18 -14.77 -4.73 6.30
C LYS A 18 -15.32 -3.62 7.21
N GLU A 19 -14.99 -2.37 6.92
CA GLU A 19 -15.33 -1.19 7.73
C GLU A 19 -16.54 -0.43 7.18
N ASP A 20 -17.08 -0.84 6.03
CA ASP A 20 -18.25 -0.22 5.39
C ASP A 20 -19.54 -0.80 5.95
N LYS A 21 -20.00 -0.22 7.07
CA LYS A 21 -21.25 -0.62 7.74
C LYS A 21 -22.50 -0.39 6.88
N LEU A 22 -22.44 0.53 5.93
CA LEU A 22 -23.56 0.89 5.06
C LEU A 22 -23.57 0.12 3.74
N GLN A 23 -22.57 -0.72 3.50
CA GLN A 23 -22.40 -1.52 2.27
C GLN A 23 -22.43 -0.71 0.96
N ASN A 24 -22.04 0.56 1.02
CA ASN A 24 -21.99 1.46 -0.13
C ASN A 24 -20.80 1.15 -1.08
N GLY A 25 -19.85 0.36 -0.61
CA GLY A 25 -18.61 0.11 -1.31
C GLY A 25 -17.63 1.29 -1.24
N VAL A 26 -16.42 1.05 -1.71
CA VAL A 26 -15.38 2.08 -1.81
C VAL A 26 -14.70 1.99 -3.16
N THR A 27 -14.56 3.13 -3.81
CA THR A 27 -13.80 3.24 -5.05
C THR A 27 -12.37 3.69 -4.75
N VAL A 28 -11.40 2.99 -5.31
CA VAL A 28 -9.98 3.32 -5.21
C VAL A 28 -9.46 3.60 -6.61
N GLU A 29 -8.86 4.77 -6.79
CA GLU A 29 -8.24 5.19 -8.03
C GLU A 29 -6.72 5.12 -7.92
N LEU A 30 -6.09 4.51 -8.89
CA LEU A 30 -4.64 4.33 -8.97
C LEU A 30 -4.15 4.88 -10.31
N PHE A 31 -3.18 5.76 -10.25
CA PHE A 31 -2.58 6.41 -11.42
C PHE A 31 -1.31 5.68 -11.85
N THR A 32 -0.96 5.86 -13.12
CA THR A 32 0.34 5.43 -13.65
C THR A 32 1.47 6.20 -12.97
N THR A 33 2.46 5.49 -12.47
CA THR A 33 3.61 6.11 -11.80
C THR A 33 4.90 6.05 -12.61
N ASN A 34 4.89 5.42 -13.79
CA ASN A 34 6.06 5.23 -14.65
C ASN A 34 7.27 4.59 -13.93
N THR A 35 7.03 3.84 -12.86
CA THR A 35 8.04 3.14 -12.08
C THR A 35 7.88 1.62 -12.19
N ILE A 36 8.90 0.87 -11.76
CA ILE A 36 8.83 -0.60 -11.74
C ILE A 36 7.69 -1.12 -10.85
N THR A 37 7.28 -0.35 -9.86
CA THR A 37 6.19 -0.67 -8.92
C THR A 37 4.85 -0.06 -9.32
N CYS A 38 4.70 0.38 -10.58
CA CYS A 38 3.47 0.98 -11.08
C CYS A 38 2.27 0.03 -10.95
N PRO A 39 1.22 0.37 -10.17
CA PRO A 39 0.08 -0.51 -9.95
C PRO A 39 -0.74 -0.75 -11.21
N VAL A 40 -0.84 0.26 -12.09
CA VAL A 40 -1.57 0.14 -13.37
C VAL A 40 -0.85 -0.85 -14.29
N SER A 41 0.47 -0.73 -14.43
CA SER A 41 1.27 -1.66 -15.24
C SER A 41 1.24 -3.08 -14.67
N ALA A 42 1.30 -3.23 -13.35
CA ALA A 42 1.19 -4.52 -12.68
C ALA A 42 -0.17 -5.18 -12.95
N TRP A 43 -1.26 -4.41 -12.84
CA TRP A 43 -2.61 -4.88 -13.14
C TRP A 43 -2.76 -5.30 -14.61
N GLN A 44 -2.26 -4.51 -15.55
CA GLN A 44 -2.29 -4.86 -16.98
C GLN A 44 -1.56 -6.18 -17.27
N LYS A 45 -0.40 -6.40 -16.64
CA LYS A 45 0.32 -7.68 -16.73
C LYS A 45 -0.51 -8.84 -16.16
N CYS A 46 -1.10 -8.63 -14.98
CA CYS A 46 -1.96 -9.62 -14.34
C CYS A 46 -3.16 -9.99 -15.24
N CYS A 47 -3.82 -9.00 -15.85
CA CYS A 47 -4.93 -9.22 -16.78
C CYS A 47 -4.53 -10.03 -18.02
N LYS A 48 -3.34 -9.77 -18.57
CA LYS A 48 -2.82 -10.51 -19.73
C LYS A 48 -2.56 -11.99 -19.40
N VAL A 49 -1.92 -12.25 -18.26
CA VAL A 49 -1.57 -13.61 -17.83
C VAL A 49 -2.83 -14.39 -17.45
N SER A 50 -3.69 -13.84 -16.62
CA SER A 50 -4.85 -14.55 -16.05
C SER A 50 -6.09 -14.52 -16.93
N LYS A 51 -6.07 -13.84 -18.09
CA LYS A 51 -7.24 -13.66 -18.97
C LYS A 51 -8.48 -13.14 -18.22
N ILE A 52 -8.28 -12.32 -17.20
CA ILE A 52 -9.34 -11.80 -16.30
C ILE A 52 -10.46 -11.11 -17.08
N MET A 53 -10.11 -10.34 -18.11
CA MET A 53 -11.04 -9.58 -18.93
C MET A 53 -12.09 -10.45 -19.65
N LYS A 54 -11.85 -11.76 -19.77
CA LYS A 54 -12.77 -12.69 -20.42
C LYS A 54 -13.84 -13.30 -19.49
N CYS A 55 -13.72 -13.08 -18.17
CA CYS A 55 -14.61 -13.68 -17.18
C CYS A 55 -14.93 -12.68 -16.05
N PRO A 56 -15.79 -11.68 -16.28
CA PRO A 56 -16.08 -10.61 -15.32
C PRO A 56 -16.77 -11.10 -14.04
N THR A 57 -17.36 -12.30 -14.06
CA THR A 57 -18.02 -12.89 -12.88
C THR A 57 -17.07 -13.63 -11.94
N LYS A 58 -15.82 -13.87 -12.35
CA LYS A 58 -14.83 -14.57 -11.55
C LYS A 58 -14.01 -13.58 -10.70
N PRO A 59 -13.41 -14.06 -9.60
CA PRO A 59 -12.50 -13.21 -8.78
C PRO A 59 -11.40 -12.59 -9.63
N ALA A 60 -11.05 -11.34 -9.33
CA ALA A 60 -9.97 -10.60 -10.00
C ALA A 60 -8.60 -11.26 -9.77
N PHE A 61 -8.36 -11.73 -8.56
CA PHE A 61 -7.17 -12.52 -8.21
C PHE A 61 -7.57 -13.99 -8.06
N ARG A 62 -7.01 -14.83 -8.89
CA ARG A 62 -7.35 -16.26 -8.96
C ARG A 62 -6.15 -17.13 -9.29
N ASN A 63 -6.22 -18.37 -8.87
CA ASN A 63 -5.27 -19.41 -9.21
C ASN A 63 -5.51 -19.91 -10.66
N ASP A 64 -4.61 -20.71 -11.19
CA ASP A 64 -4.70 -21.27 -12.54
C ASP A 64 -5.94 -22.17 -12.74
N ASP A 65 -6.40 -22.83 -11.67
CA ASP A 65 -7.63 -23.62 -11.64
C ASP A 65 -8.91 -22.76 -11.62
N GLY A 66 -8.78 -21.43 -11.53
CA GLY A 66 -9.88 -20.47 -11.47
C GLY A 66 -10.44 -20.23 -10.07
N SER A 67 -9.92 -20.88 -9.03
CA SER A 67 -10.28 -20.63 -7.63
C SER A 67 -9.79 -19.25 -7.16
N CYS A 68 -10.42 -18.70 -6.11
CA CYS A 68 -10.03 -17.43 -5.55
C CYS A 68 -8.64 -17.49 -4.92
N PHE A 69 -7.75 -16.58 -5.30
CA PHE A 69 -6.45 -16.41 -4.63
C PHE A 69 -6.66 -15.78 -3.26
N THR A 70 -6.37 -16.51 -2.21
CA THR A 70 -6.66 -16.12 -0.83
C THR A 70 -5.55 -15.29 -0.19
N GLY A 71 -5.90 -14.53 0.87
CA GLY A 71 -4.90 -13.81 1.68
C GLY A 71 -3.87 -14.73 2.34
N SER A 72 -4.24 -15.96 2.66
CA SER A 72 -3.30 -16.95 3.21
C SER A 72 -2.29 -17.40 2.17
N GLN A 73 -2.72 -17.63 0.93
CA GLN A 73 -1.83 -17.93 -0.19
C GLN A 73 -0.88 -16.76 -0.46
N PHE A 74 -1.42 -15.54 -0.50
CA PHE A 74 -0.60 -14.33 -0.67
C PHE A 74 0.49 -14.20 0.40
N ASN A 75 0.15 -14.42 1.67
CA ASN A 75 1.14 -14.38 2.75
C ASN A 75 2.19 -15.49 2.61
N LYS A 76 1.80 -16.69 2.18
CA LYS A 76 2.73 -17.80 1.90
C LYS A 76 3.72 -17.45 0.79
N ASP A 77 3.21 -16.83 -0.29
CA ASP A 77 4.04 -16.43 -1.43
C ASP A 77 5.00 -15.30 -1.05
N ILE A 78 4.55 -14.31 -0.27
CA ILE A 78 5.41 -13.27 0.29
C ILE A 78 6.56 -13.90 1.08
N LYS A 79 6.26 -14.80 2.00
CA LYS A 79 7.29 -15.49 2.81
C LYS A 79 8.26 -16.25 1.93
N SER A 80 7.77 -16.98 0.93
CA SER A 80 8.62 -17.72 -0.01
C SER A 80 9.57 -16.82 -0.79
N VAL A 81 9.12 -15.65 -1.22
CA VAL A 81 9.98 -14.68 -1.93
C VAL A 81 10.98 -14.06 -0.98
N LEU A 82 10.55 -13.64 0.20
CA LEU A 82 11.40 -12.95 1.17
C LEU A 82 12.43 -13.88 1.82
N GLY A 83 12.10 -15.17 2.01
CA GLY A 83 13.04 -16.18 2.51
C GLY A 83 14.23 -16.44 1.60
N LYS A 84 14.16 -15.95 0.34
CA LYS A 84 15.31 -15.99 -0.60
C LYS A 84 16.25 -14.79 -0.45
N VAL A 85 15.87 -13.80 0.35
CA VAL A 85 16.68 -12.61 0.61
C VAL A 85 17.56 -12.87 1.84
N ILE A 86 18.87 -12.71 1.68
CA ILE A 86 19.85 -12.93 2.75
C ILE A 86 19.55 -12.01 3.95
N ASN A 87 19.61 -12.57 5.16
CA ASN A 87 19.36 -11.86 6.44
C ASN A 87 17.92 -11.35 6.61
N TYR A 88 16.96 -11.97 5.95
CA TYR A 88 15.55 -11.59 6.05
C TYR A 88 14.77 -12.61 6.89
N ASP A 89 14.09 -12.14 7.95
CA ASP A 89 13.19 -12.97 8.76
C ASP A 89 11.78 -12.92 8.15
N GLU A 90 11.44 -13.93 7.37
CA GLU A 90 10.17 -14.06 6.66
C GLU A 90 8.94 -14.08 7.58
N ASN A 91 9.13 -14.41 8.88
CA ASN A 91 8.05 -14.50 9.83
C ASN A 91 7.58 -13.13 10.36
N LYS A 92 8.40 -12.10 10.19
CA LYS A 92 8.08 -10.74 10.62
C LYS A 92 7.17 -9.98 9.64
N TYR A 93 6.95 -10.52 8.43
CA TYR A 93 6.30 -9.76 7.36
C TYR A 93 5.12 -10.54 6.79
N LEU A 94 4.01 -9.84 6.64
CA LEU A 94 2.76 -10.31 6.08
C LEU A 94 2.17 -9.22 5.18
N SER A 95 1.04 -9.50 4.55
CA SER A 95 0.31 -8.51 3.72
C SER A 95 0.07 -7.18 4.44
N HIS A 96 -0.19 -7.21 5.75
CA HIS A 96 -0.37 -6.01 6.57
C HIS A 96 0.89 -5.13 6.66
N SER A 97 2.07 -5.71 6.49
CA SER A 97 3.35 -4.98 6.54
C SER A 97 3.48 -3.95 5.41
N PHE A 98 2.84 -4.17 4.25
CA PHE A 98 2.82 -3.17 3.18
C PHE A 98 2.10 -1.90 3.60
N ARG A 99 0.96 -2.04 4.30
CA ARG A 99 0.21 -0.89 4.80
C ARG A 99 0.98 -0.14 5.89
N ALA A 100 1.59 -0.87 6.81
CA ALA A 100 2.46 -0.30 7.85
C ALA A 100 3.69 0.38 7.25
N GLY A 101 4.32 -0.23 6.24
CA GLY A 101 5.44 0.34 5.49
C GLY A 101 5.10 1.64 4.80
N LEU A 102 3.94 1.71 4.14
CA LEU A 102 3.46 2.94 3.51
C LEU A 102 3.35 4.09 4.53
N ALA A 103 2.70 3.85 5.68
CA ALA A 103 2.57 4.86 6.72
C ALA A 103 3.94 5.35 7.21
N SER A 104 4.86 4.41 7.47
CA SER A 104 6.22 4.73 7.93
C SER A 104 7.01 5.53 6.90
N MET A 105 6.90 5.18 5.61
CA MET A 105 7.56 5.89 4.52
C MET A 105 7.01 7.30 4.33
N MET A 106 5.70 7.49 4.35
CA MET A 106 5.07 8.80 4.22
C MET A 106 5.43 9.69 5.41
N ALA A 107 5.39 9.16 6.64
CA ALA A 107 5.81 9.91 7.82
C ALA A 107 7.29 10.33 7.74
N ALA A 108 8.18 9.44 7.30
CA ALA A 108 9.60 9.74 7.09
C ALA A 108 9.83 10.79 5.99
N ALA A 109 8.96 10.85 5.00
CA ALA A 109 8.98 11.85 3.92
C ALA A 109 8.33 13.20 4.33
N GLY A 110 7.80 13.31 5.55
CA GLY A 110 7.23 14.55 6.08
C GLY A 110 5.79 14.84 5.68
N TYR A 111 5.05 13.83 5.21
CA TYR A 111 3.62 13.98 4.94
C TYR A 111 2.84 14.19 6.23
N ARG A 112 1.78 15.00 6.17
CA ARG A 112 0.91 15.28 7.31
C ARG A 112 0.04 14.07 7.65
N ASP A 113 -0.41 13.99 8.88
CA ASP A 113 -1.27 12.91 9.40
C ASP A 113 -2.50 12.69 8.50
N GLU A 114 -3.15 13.76 8.05
CA GLU A 114 -4.35 13.69 7.19
C GLU A 114 -4.05 13.07 5.83
N GLU A 115 -2.88 13.33 5.27
CA GLU A 115 -2.45 12.76 3.99
C GLU A 115 -2.16 11.28 4.12
N ILE A 116 -1.49 10.88 5.22
CA ILE A 116 -1.22 9.48 5.54
C ILE A 116 -2.53 8.72 5.77
N MET A 117 -3.45 9.30 6.56
CA MET A 117 -4.77 8.72 6.81
C MET A 117 -5.56 8.52 5.52
N ARG A 118 -5.61 9.53 4.66
CA ARG A 118 -6.30 9.46 3.37
C ARG A 118 -5.71 8.39 2.47
N GLN A 119 -4.40 8.39 2.29
CA GLN A 119 -3.71 7.43 1.40
C GLN A 119 -3.85 5.99 1.91
N GLY A 120 -3.72 5.77 3.20
CA GLY A 120 -3.84 4.45 3.82
C GLY A 120 -5.28 4.08 4.17
N ARG A 121 -6.25 4.96 3.97
CA ARG A 121 -7.68 4.77 4.32
C ARG A 121 -7.84 4.40 5.80
N TRP A 122 -7.20 5.16 6.69
CA TRP A 122 -7.42 5.04 8.13
C TRP A 122 -8.49 6.02 8.60
N HIS A 123 -9.45 5.53 9.36
CA HIS A 123 -10.48 6.35 9.99
C HIS A 123 -10.03 6.93 11.35
N SER A 124 -8.86 6.53 11.83
CA SER A 124 -8.28 7.00 13.09
C SER A 124 -6.77 7.15 12.98
N LYS A 125 -6.15 7.76 13.98
CA LYS A 125 -4.69 7.90 14.06
C LYS A 125 -3.94 6.59 14.39
N ALA A 126 -4.58 5.42 14.27
CA ALA A 126 -3.97 4.11 14.52
C ALA A 126 -2.71 3.85 13.65
N PHE A 127 -2.58 4.51 12.50
CA PHE A 127 -1.38 4.44 11.67
C PHE A 127 -0.11 4.91 12.41
N GLN A 128 -0.24 5.78 13.40
CA GLN A 128 0.89 6.28 14.19
C GLN A 128 1.63 5.16 14.94
N LEU A 129 0.96 4.04 15.22
CA LEU A 129 1.59 2.84 15.78
C LEU A 129 2.64 2.24 14.83
N TYR A 130 2.52 2.50 13.54
CA TYR A 130 3.46 2.05 12.51
C TYR A 130 4.55 3.07 12.21
N CYS A 131 4.30 4.35 12.48
CA CYS A 131 5.25 5.44 12.26
C CYS A 131 6.30 5.47 13.37
N LYS A 132 7.07 4.40 13.50
CA LYS A 132 8.19 4.37 14.44
C LYS A 132 9.28 5.29 13.92
N THR A 133 9.39 6.49 14.48
CA THR A 133 10.54 7.36 14.25
C THR A 133 11.80 6.60 14.64
N GLY A 134 12.62 6.26 13.67
CA GLY A 134 13.89 5.60 13.92
C GLY A 134 14.77 6.47 14.81
N ARG A 135 15.73 5.85 15.55
CA ARG A 135 16.67 6.57 16.42
C ARG A 135 17.36 7.73 15.69
N ALA A 136 17.70 7.56 14.42
CA ALA A 136 18.34 8.59 13.60
C ALA A 136 17.44 9.81 13.36
N SER A 137 16.13 9.60 13.13
CA SER A 137 15.15 10.68 12.97
C SER A 137 14.98 11.47 14.25
N ARG A 138 14.81 10.79 15.39
CA ARG A 138 14.72 11.44 16.71
C ARG A 138 15.93 12.29 17.03
N LEU A 139 17.14 11.81 16.70
CA LEU A 139 18.37 12.56 16.90
C LEU A 139 18.45 13.80 15.99
N ARG A 140 17.96 13.74 14.75
CA ARG A 140 17.87 14.91 13.87
C ARG A 140 16.92 15.95 14.44
N GLU A 141 15.71 15.53 14.82
CA GLU A 141 14.70 16.40 15.43
C GLU A 141 15.24 17.12 16.68
N GLN A 142 15.94 16.38 17.55
CA GLN A 142 16.58 16.98 18.74
C GLN A 142 17.67 18.00 18.39
N ARG A 143 18.50 17.71 17.38
CA ARG A 143 19.53 18.66 16.90
C ARG A 143 18.92 19.91 16.28
N ASP A 144 17.87 19.76 15.48
CA ASP A 144 17.19 20.88 14.84
C ASP A 144 16.46 21.74 15.85
N LEU A 145 15.86 21.14 16.88
CA LEU A 145 15.27 21.86 18.00
C LEU A 145 16.34 22.65 18.76
N ALA A 146 17.45 22.02 19.10
CA ALA A 146 18.57 22.68 19.82
C ALA A 146 19.12 23.88 19.03
N ARG A 147 19.27 23.75 17.71
CA ARG A 147 19.71 24.87 16.85
C ARG A 147 18.71 26.03 16.85
N LYS A 148 17.41 25.74 16.74
CA LYS A 148 16.36 26.77 16.75
C LYS A 148 16.32 27.51 18.10
N VAL A 149 16.44 26.80 19.19
CA VAL A 149 16.47 27.41 20.55
C VAL A 149 17.71 28.26 20.74
N SER A 150 18.88 27.86 20.22
CA SER A 150 20.14 28.63 20.33
C SER A 150 20.19 29.86 19.40
N SER A 151 19.25 30.00 18.48
CA SER A 151 19.14 31.15 17.55
C SER A 151 18.08 32.18 17.97
N MET A 152 17.39 31.93 19.07
CA MET A 152 16.43 32.84 19.71
C MET A 152 17.11 33.65 20.82
#